data_0c00876f243e8cf2521f6f077cee4d1c
#
_entry.id   0c00876f243e8cf2521f6f077cee4d1c
#
_cell.length_a   1.000
_cell.length_b   1.000
_cell.length_c   1.000
_cell.angle_alpha   90.00
_cell.angle_beta   90.00
_cell.angle_gamma   90.00
#
_symmetry.space_group_name_H-M   'P 1'
#
loop_
_entity.id
_entity.type
_entity.pdbx_description
1 polymer ?
#
loop_
_entity_poly.entity_id
_entity_poly.type
_entity_poly.pdbx_seq_one_letter_code
_entity_poly.pdbx_strand_id
1 'polypeptide(L)'
;MKTLSLLTLTAFALLLPAGIWAPSAIQADGEPPNHGNSVGHRMDGKRLFENEEFGGNGRTCVTCHSTETGTVSPADAQARFAADPTDPLFRAKDSDDGTGSSYNRLLTWGIFRVTLPTHANIVPADDPAATEVDLFRGTGNTINTAPLDEFLMLDGREDNLQDQALGAVHAHYDNTEEPDANDLERLAQFQHTRQFFSSDELYEFANNGGAAPELPPGNTPAEIRGRRFFEPTGMCGKCHGGAMLNTRNNGSRFTTSLVTAPVMTVLPRPNPNRTWRVKNAQGNFVNRIAEDPGRILQTGVFTDFGLFRIPTLWNVKNTAPYFHNNSAADLDILLRHYQEFFTRPPVFEVLDDDEIPDVKAYLLLL
;
A
#
# COMPACT_ATOMS: atom_id res chain seq x y z
N MET A 1 11.32 68.17 -37.14
CA MET A 1 12.43 67.79 -36.25
C MET A 1 11.82 67.28 -34.99
N LYS A 2 11.71 65.97 -34.82
CA LYS A 2 11.24 65.30 -33.59
C LYS A 2 12.37 64.33 -33.17
N THR A 3 12.95 64.66 -32.04
CA THR A 3 14.04 63.90 -31.41
C THR A 3 13.49 62.63 -30.80
N LEU A 4 14.04 61.47 -31.21
CA LEU A 4 13.79 60.15 -30.62
C LEU A 4 14.75 59.99 -29.43
N SER A 5 14.21 59.82 -28.22
CA SER A 5 14.96 59.43 -27.05
C SER A 5 15.06 57.89 -26.98
N LEU A 6 16.26 57.35 -27.03
CA LEU A 6 16.54 55.92 -26.76
C LEU A 6 16.54 55.69 -25.24
N LEU A 7 15.64 54.88 -24.79
CA LEU A 7 15.71 54.28 -23.43
C LEU A 7 16.53 53.02 -23.50
N THR A 8 17.68 53.04 -22.89
CA THR A 8 18.53 51.87 -22.65
C THR A 8 17.93 51.07 -21.47
N LEU A 9 17.44 49.86 -21.76
CA LEU A 9 17.10 48.86 -20.73
C LEU A 9 18.41 48.16 -20.29
N THR A 10 18.84 48.44 -19.07
CA THR A 10 19.85 47.63 -18.38
C THR A 10 19.19 46.38 -17.80
N ALA A 11 19.50 45.23 -18.39
CA ALA A 11 19.13 43.94 -17.84
C ALA A 11 20.05 43.62 -16.65
N PHE A 12 19.47 43.58 -15.46
CA PHE A 12 20.11 43.02 -14.25
C PHE A 12 19.99 41.50 -14.32
N ALA A 13 21.06 40.83 -14.67
CA ALA A 13 21.19 39.39 -14.56
C ALA A 13 21.43 39.02 -13.10
N LEU A 14 20.41 38.54 -12.39
CA LEU A 14 20.55 37.88 -11.10
C LEU A 14 21.21 36.51 -11.32
N LEU A 15 22.50 36.43 -11.05
CA LEU A 15 23.24 35.18 -10.90
C LEU A 15 22.77 34.51 -9.59
N LEU A 16 21.84 33.55 -9.71
CA LEU A 16 21.59 32.58 -8.66
C LEU A 16 22.74 31.58 -8.65
N PRO A 17 23.35 31.27 -7.50
CA PRO A 17 24.34 30.22 -7.44
C PRO A 17 23.66 28.89 -7.77
N ALA A 18 24.17 28.20 -8.78
CA ALA A 18 23.83 26.81 -9.05
C ALA A 18 24.32 25.97 -7.87
N GLY A 19 23.43 25.73 -6.92
CA GLY A 19 23.61 24.69 -5.93
C GLY A 19 23.65 23.35 -6.66
N ILE A 20 24.84 22.83 -6.82
CA ILE A 20 25.05 21.44 -7.26
C ILE A 20 24.47 20.56 -6.14
N TRP A 21 23.26 20.10 -6.32
CA TRP A 21 22.74 18.95 -5.59
C TRP A 21 23.49 17.72 -6.13
N ALA A 22 24.63 17.43 -5.55
CA ALA A 22 25.14 16.08 -5.59
C ALA A 22 24.14 15.21 -4.81
N PRO A 23 23.67 14.07 -5.36
CA PRO A 23 23.01 13.11 -4.53
C PRO A 23 23.95 12.77 -3.39
N SER A 24 23.55 13.02 -2.15
CA SER A 24 24.23 12.49 -0.98
C SER A 24 24.31 10.99 -1.20
N ALA A 25 25.50 10.51 -1.53
CA ALA A 25 25.79 9.11 -1.33
C ALA A 25 25.49 8.87 0.14
N ILE A 26 24.46 8.06 0.41
CA ILE A 26 24.28 7.45 1.71
C ILE A 26 25.58 6.68 1.89
N GLN A 27 26.49 7.22 2.66
CA GLN A 27 27.60 6.46 3.19
C GLN A 27 26.95 5.39 4.04
N ALA A 28 26.97 4.18 3.53
CA ALA A 28 26.79 2.98 4.30
C ALA A 28 28.02 2.82 5.21
N ASP A 29 28.14 3.68 6.20
CA ASP A 29 29.03 3.51 7.35
C ASP A 29 28.25 2.72 8.41
N GLY A 30 27.98 1.52 8.08
CA GLY A 30 27.56 0.43 8.91
C GLY A 30 27.77 -0.82 8.07
N GLU A 31 28.71 -1.63 8.47
CA GLU A 31 28.73 -3.03 8.09
C GLU A 31 27.29 -3.53 8.21
N PRO A 32 26.69 -4.16 7.16
CA PRO A 32 25.34 -4.67 7.29
C PRO A 32 25.33 -5.50 8.56
N PRO A 33 24.35 -5.36 9.46
CA PRO A 33 24.36 -6.08 10.71
C PRO A 33 24.66 -7.52 10.34
N ASN A 34 25.74 -8.06 10.88
CA ASN A 34 26.14 -9.43 10.65
C ASN A 34 24.99 -10.28 11.20
N HIS A 35 24.03 -10.58 10.30
CA HIS A 35 22.92 -11.48 10.56
C HIS A 35 23.54 -12.84 10.77
N GLY A 36 24.15 -12.98 11.94
CA GLY A 36 24.78 -14.21 12.36
C GLY A 36 23.80 -15.32 12.10
N ASN A 37 24.17 -16.18 11.16
CA ASN A 37 23.42 -17.32 10.65
C ASN A 37 23.12 -18.34 11.77
N SER A 38 22.38 -17.93 12.78
CA SER A 38 21.79 -18.89 13.68
C SER A 38 20.45 -19.33 13.10
N VAL A 39 20.44 -20.51 12.50
CA VAL A 39 19.23 -21.21 12.07
C VAL A 39 18.16 -21.17 13.18
N GLY A 40 18.56 -21.11 14.46
CA GLY A 40 17.68 -20.96 15.60
C GLY A 40 16.83 -19.69 15.60
N HIS A 41 17.39 -18.52 15.30
CA HIS A 41 16.61 -17.26 15.30
C HIS A 41 15.57 -17.21 14.19
N ARG A 42 15.86 -17.75 13.01
CA ARG A 42 14.88 -17.82 11.90
C ARG A 42 13.71 -18.76 12.24
N MET A 43 13.99 -19.85 12.92
CA MET A 43 12.96 -20.80 13.37
C MET A 43 12.05 -20.15 14.45
N ASP A 44 12.62 -19.37 15.35
CA ASP A 44 11.86 -18.65 16.37
C ASP A 44 10.95 -17.60 15.75
N GLY A 45 11.43 -16.81 14.77
CA GLY A 45 10.61 -15.84 14.05
C GLY A 45 9.46 -16.47 13.28
N LYS A 46 9.68 -17.64 12.68
CA LYS A 46 8.61 -18.43 12.05
C LYS A 46 7.57 -18.86 13.07
N ARG A 47 8.00 -19.39 14.21
CA ARG A 47 7.08 -19.79 15.30
C ARG A 47 6.26 -18.59 15.80
N LEU A 48 6.89 -17.44 15.97
CA LEU A 48 6.20 -16.21 16.36
C LEU A 48 5.15 -15.81 15.32
N PHE A 49 5.49 -15.84 14.05
CA PHE A 49 4.58 -15.45 12.96
C PHE A 49 3.39 -16.41 12.80
N GLU A 50 3.63 -17.73 12.96
CA GLU A 50 2.63 -18.75 12.69
C GLU A 50 1.81 -19.15 13.93
N ASN A 51 2.37 -19.03 15.14
CA ASN A 51 1.77 -19.65 16.33
C ASN A 51 1.67 -18.75 17.57
N GLU A 52 2.28 -17.54 17.55
CA GLU A 52 2.30 -16.73 18.76
C GLU A 52 1.09 -15.80 18.83
N GLU A 53 0.34 -15.89 19.91
CA GLU A 53 -0.90 -15.15 20.18
C GLU A 53 -0.70 -13.99 21.15
N PHE A 54 0.46 -13.89 21.79
CA PHE A 54 0.78 -12.89 22.84
C PHE A 54 -0.32 -12.80 23.94
N GLY A 55 -0.82 -13.97 24.36
CA GLY A 55 -1.91 -14.06 25.33
C GLY A 55 -3.24 -13.45 24.85
N GLY A 56 -3.43 -13.38 23.54
CA GLY A 56 -4.54 -12.68 22.89
C GLY A 56 -5.72 -13.58 22.52
N ASN A 57 -6.41 -13.19 21.47
CA ASN A 57 -7.71 -13.75 21.05
C ASN A 57 -7.59 -14.96 20.09
N GLY A 58 -6.47 -15.63 20.02
CA GLY A 58 -6.21 -16.77 19.16
C GLY A 58 -5.70 -16.41 17.78
N ARG A 59 -5.44 -15.14 17.50
CA ARG A 59 -4.85 -14.69 16.22
C ARG A 59 -3.34 -14.80 16.24
N THR A 60 -2.81 -15.09 15.06
CA THR A 60 -1.38 -15.06 14.73
C THR A 60 -1.23 -14.28 13.40
N CYS A 61 0.00 -13.94 12.99
CA CYS A 61 0.19 -13.19 11.74
C CYS A 61 -0.36 -13.98 10.53
N VAL A 62 -0.16 -15.31 10.53
CA VAL A 62 -0.66 -16.18 9.45
C VAL A 62 -2.20 -16.26 9.40
N THR A 63 -2.90 -15.83 10.43
CA THR A 63 -4.37 -15.75 10.41
C THR A 63 -4.87 -14.89 9.25
N CYS A 64 -4.18 -13.77 8.96
CA CYS A 64 -4.53 -12.83 7.89
C CYS A 64 -3.50 -12.80 6.75
N HIS A 65 -2.27 -13.24 6.98
CA HIS A 65 -1.19 -13.24 5.98
C HIS A 65 -0.82 -14.68 5.62
N SER A 66 -1.56 -15.28 4.66
CA SER A 66 -1.25 -16.63 4.21
C SER A 66 0.19 -16.72 3.68
N THR A 67 0.83 -17.86 3.85
CA THR A 67 2.19 -18.09 3.34
C THR A 67 2.27 -18.19 1.82
N GLU A 68 1.15 -18.32 1.14
CA GLU A 68 1.07 -18.45 -0.32
C GLU A 68 0.82 -17.11 -1.01
N THR A 69 -0.10 -16.31 -0.48
CA THR A 69 -0.54 -15.06 -1.12
C THR A 69 -0.15 -13.80 -0.33
N GLY A 70 0.24 -13.96 0.94
CA GLY A 70 0.54 -12.84 1.85
C GLY A 70 -0.69 -12.03 2.29
N THR A 71 -1.89 -12.50 1.94
CA THR A 71 -3.16 -11.81 2.21
C THR A 71 -4.27 -12.82 2.46
N VAL A 72 -5.51 -12.35 2.69
CA VAL A 72 -6.73 -13.17 2.79
C VAL A 72 -7.76 -12.66 1.81
N SER A 73 -8.32 -13.58 1.03
CA SER A 73 -9.40 -13.28 0.06
C SER A 73 -10.79 -13.55 0.65
N PRO A 74 -11.87 -13.06 0.02
CA PRO A 74 -13.24 -13.46 0.38
C PRO A 74 -13.46 -14.96 0.30
N ALA A 75 -12.84 -15.64 -0.67
CA ALA A 75 -12.97 -17.10 -0.81
C ALA A 75 -12.33 -17.83 0.38
N ASP A 76 -11.16 -17.37 0.83
CA ASP A 76 -10.49 -17.93 2.03
C ASP A 76 -11.37 -17.72 3.27
N ALA A 77 -11.91 -16.50 3.44
CA ALA A 77 -12.79 -16.18 4.56
C ALA A 77 -14.05 -17.06 4.55
N GLN A 78 -14.69 -17.22 3.40
CA GLN A 78 -15.89 -18.08 3.26
C GLN A 78 -15.57 -19.54 3.55
N ALA A 79 -14.45 -20.08 3.04
CA ALA A 79 -14.03 -21.45 3.28
C ALA A 79 -13.77 -21.70 4.78
N ARG A 80 -13.06 -20.78 5.45
CA ARG A 80 -12.77 -20.86 6.88
C ARG A 80 -14.03 -20.74 7.74
N PHE A 81 -14.94 -19.81 7.40
CA PHE A 81 -16.21 -19.66 8.11
C PHE A 81 -17.10 -20.90 7.99
N ALA A 82 -17.14 -21.51 6.81
CA ALA A 82 -17.90 -22.74 6.58
C ALA A 82 -17.31 -23.94 7.33
N ALA A 83 -15.99 -23.98 7.50
CA ALA A 83 -15.31 -25.04 8.27
C ALA A 83 -15.46 -24.85 9.77
N ASP A 84 -15.26 -23.64 10.25
CA ASP A 84 -15.39 -23.28 11.69
C ASP A 84 -15.76 -21.80 11.84
N PRO A 85 -17.02 -21.47 12.18
CA PRO A 85 -17.43 -20.09 12.46
C PRO A 85 -16.71 -19.44 13.64
N THR A 86 -16.00 -20.22 14.48
CA THR A 86 -15.23 -19.71 15.62
C THR A 86 -13.75 -19.50 15.30
N ASP A 87 -13.35 -19.75 14.03
CA ASP A 87 -11.98 -19.54 13.58
C ASP A 87 -11.44 -18.15 13.99
N PRO A 88 -10.16 -18.04 14.41
CA PRO A 88 -9.55 -16.79 14.82
C PRO A 88 -9.69 -15.61 13.83
N LEU A 89 -9.94 -15.88 12.56
CA LEU A 89 -10.22 -14.83 11.57
C LEU A 89 -11.48 -14.02 11.94
N PHE A 90 -12.46 -14.63 12.64
CA PHE A 90 -13.75 -14.03 12.98
C PHE A 90 -13.77 -13.59 14.45
N ARG A 91 -13.12 -12.47 14.76
CA ARG A 91 -13.11 -11.85 16.09
C ARG A 91 -13.95 -10.58 16.11
N ALA A 92 -14.64 -10.37 17.23
CA ALA A 92 -15.58 -9.26 17.39
C ALA A 92 -14.98 -7.90 17.05
N LYS A 93 -13.75 -7.65 17.48
CA LYS A 93 -13.02 -6.39 17.26
C LYS A 93 -13.00 -5.94 15.80
N ASP A 94 -12.82 -6.87 14.86
CA ASP A 94 -12.67 -6.57 13.44
C ASP A 94 -13.95 -6.90 12.61
N SER A 95 -15.06 -7.20 13.29
CA SER A 95 -16.36 -7.42 12.67
C SER A 95 -16.96 -6.12 12.13
N ASP A 96 -18.01 -6.22 11.34
CA ASP A 96 -18.67 -5.05 10.72
C ASP A 96 -19.12 -4.01 11.74
N ASP A 97 -19.49 -4.44 12.93
CA ASP A 97 -20.07 -3.64 14.01
C ASP A 97 -19.18 -3.55 15.28
N GLY A 98 -18.04 -4.23 15.26
CA GLY A 98 -17.14 -4.31 16.43
C GLY A 98 -17.65 -5.18 17.57
N THR A 99 -18.77 -5.88 17.41
CA THR A 99 -19.40 -6.72 18.46
C THR A 99 -19.46 -8.20 18.09
N GLY A 100 -19.11 -8.56 16.86
CA GLY A 100 -19.11 -9.93 16.37
C GLY A 100 -20.45 -10.39 15.81
N SER A 101 -21.42 -9.50 15.63
CA SER A 101 -22.74 -9.90 15.12
C SER A 101 -22.78 -10.01 13.59
N SER A 102 -21.82 -9.44 12.86
CA SER A 102 -21.73 -9.48 11.41
C SER A 102 -20.30 -9.49 10.90
N TYR A 103 -20.04 -10.36 9.91
CA TYR A 103 -18.80 -10.47 9.15
C TYR A 103 -19.05 -10.35 7.64
N ASN A 104 -20.12 -9.68 7.23
CA ASN A 104 -20.49 -9.57 5.83
C ASN A 104 -19.41 -8.94 4.97
N ARG A 105 -18.71 -7.90 5.46
CA ARG A 105 -17.62 -7.27 4.70
C ARG A 105 -16.44 -8.20 4.51
N LEU A 106 -16.07 -8.95 5.55
CA LEU A 106 -15.01 -9.94 5.47
C LEU A 106 -15.38 -11.06 4.49
N LEU A 107 -16.58 -11.60 4.59
CA LEU A 107 -17.07 -12.70 3.74
C LEU A 107 -17.31 -12.27 2.28
N THR A 108 -17.67 -11.01 2.04
CA THR A 108 -18.00 -10.53 0.69
C THR A 108 -16.81 -9.87 0.00
N TRP A 109 -15.98 -9.13 0.76
CA TRP A 109 -14.91 -8.27 0.22
C TRP A 109 -13.53 -8.60 0.75
N GLY A 110 -13.40 -9.44 1.78
CA GLY A 110 -12.12 -9.68 2.45
C GLY A 110 -11.57 -8.46 3.19
N ILE A 111 -12.45 -7.58 3.68
CA ILE A 111 -12.06 -6.38 4.41
C ILE A 111 -12.44 -6.46 5.88
N PHE A 112 -11.60 -5.89 6.73
CA PHE A 112 -11.71 -5.86 8.17
C PHE A 112 -11.98 -4.44 8.66
N ARG A 113 -12.65 -4.34 9.79
CA ARG A 113 -12.71 -3.11 10.56
C ARG A 113 -11.32 -2.81 11.15
N VAL A 114 -10.86 -1.58 10.97
CA VAL A 114 -9.62 -1.06 11.56
C VAL A 114 -9.94 0.25 12.24
N THR A 115 -9.68 0.35 13.53
CA THR A 115 -9.83 1.59 14.29
C THR A 115 -8.51 2.35 14.27
N LEU A 116 -8.52 3.58 13.77
CA LEU A 116 -7.34 4.43 13.67
C LEU A 116 -7.56 5.75 14.43
N PRO A 117 -6.51 6.31 15.04
CA PRO A 117 -6.61 7.63 15.67
C PRO A 117 -6.87 8.70 14.61
N THR A 118 -7.64 9.74 14.99
CA THR A 118 -7.80 10.94 14.17
C THR A 118 -6.66 11.91 14.43
N HIS A 119 -6.27 12.67 13.41
CA HIS A 119 -5.31 13.75 13.58
C HIS A 119 -6.08 15.09 13.80
N ALA A 120 -5.51 16.02 14.60
CA ALA A 120 -6.12 17.32 14.89
C ALA A 120 -6.51 18.16 13.65
N ASN A 121 -5.96 17.83 12.48
CA ASN A 121 -6.26 18.50 11.21
C ASN A 121 -7.32 17.77 10.36
N ILE A 122 -7.82 16.61 10.82
CA ILE A 122 -8.89 15.87 10.15
C ILE A 122 -9.77 15.16 11.15
N VAL A 123 -11.07 15.39 11.05
CA VAL A 123 -12.08 14.72 11.88
C VAL A 123 -13.31 14.39 11.04
N PRO A 124 -14.08 13.38 11.42
CA PRO A 124 -15.40 13.14 10.81
C PRO A 124 -16.30 14.35 10.99
N ALA A 125 -17.08 14.69 9.97
CA ALA A 125 -17.99 15.83 10.05
C ALA A 125 -19.20 15.58 10.96
N ASP A 126 -19.61 14.32 11.07
CA ASP A 126 -20.70 13.82 11.92
C ASP A 126 -20.30 13.66 13.39
N ASP A 127 -18.99 13.51 13.69
CA ASP A 127 -18.45 13.52 15.04
C ASP A 127 -17.09 14.27 15.09
N PRO A 128 -17.11 15.60 15.18
CA PRO A 128 -15.88 16.39 15.21
C PRO A 128 -15.03 16.23 16.48
N ALA A 129 -15.54 15.58 17.50
CA ALA A 129 -14.83 15.29 18.75
C ALA A 129 -14.19 13.89 18.76
N ALA A 130 -14.40 13.09 17.74
CA ALA A 130 -13.84 11.74 17.64
C ALA A 130 -12.31 11.79 17.70
N THR A 131 -11.75 10.98 18.60
CA THR A 131 -10.30 10.75 18.71
C THR A 131 -9.85 9.55 17.89
N GLU A 132 -10.79 8.70 17.47
CA GLU A 132 -10.58 7.51 16.66
C GLU A 132 -11.67 7.39 15.61
N VAL A 133 -11.42 6.62 14.58
CA VAL A 133 -12.37 6.35 13.50
C VAL A 133 -12.25 4.92 13.00
N ASP A 134 -13.41 4.31 12.78
CA ASP A 134 -13.48 2.99 12.15
C ASP A 134 -13.48 3.11 10.63
N LEU A 135 -12.59 2.35 10.02
CA LEU A 135 -12.43 2.19 8.58
C LEU A 135 -12.47 0.71 8.24
N PHE A 136 -12.70 0.38 6.97
CA PHE A 136 -12.71 -1.01 6.50
C PHE A 136 -11.70 -1.17 5.37
N ARG A 137 -10.69 -2.01 5.61
CA ARG A 137 -9.54 -2.19 4.72
C ARG A 137 -9.26 -3.66 4.44
N GLY A 138 -8.74 -3.95 3.28
CA GLY A 138 -8.18 -5.25 2.95
C GLY A 138 -6.85 -5.49 3.68
N THR A 139 -6.46 -6.76 3.78
CA THR A 139 -5.16 -7.15 4.30
C THR A 139 -4.07 -6.75 3.30
N GLY A 140 -3.08 -6.00 3.75
CA GLY A 140 -1.91 -5.67 2.93
C GLY A 140 -1.10 -6.93 2.62
N ASN A 141 -0.64 -7.06 1.36
CA ASN A 141 0.21 -8.17 0.96
C ASN A 141 1.58 -8.09 1.64
N THR A 142 2.06 -9.20 2.21
CA THR A 142 3.39 -9.32 2.81
C THR A 142 4.45 -9.86 1.85
N ILE A 143 4.06 -10.52 0.75
CA ILE A 143 5.01 -11.05 -0.24
C ILE A 143 5.62 -9.89 -1.04
N ASN A 144 6.94 -9.88 -1.17
CA ASN A 144 7.73 -8.82 -1.83
C ASN A 144 7.57 -7.41 -1.22
N THR A 145 7.01 -7.29 -0.03
CA THR A 145 6.73 -5.98 0.57
C THR A 145 7.69 -5.69 1.72
N ALA A 146 7.77 -6.58 2.68
CA ALA A 146 8.37 -6.33 3.98
C ALA A 146 9.77 -5.69 3.94
N PRO A 147 10.80 -6.32 3.31
CA PRO A 147 12.15 -5.73 3.34
C PRO A 147 12.44 -4.74 2.20
N LEU A 148 11.49 -4.48 1.31
CA LEU A 148 11.71 -3.71 0.09
C LEU A 148 10.90 -2.42 0.02
N ASP A 149 9.97 -2.22 0.95
CA ASP A 149 9.19 -1.00 1.04
C ASP A 149 9.66 -0.12 2.20
N GLU A 150 9.94 1.12 1.88
CA GLU A 150 10.27 2.18 2.85
C GLU A 150 9.08 2.53 3.76
N PHE A 151 7.86 2.27 3.29
CA PHE A 151 6.62 2.56 4.00
C PHE A 151 5.74 1.31 4.05
N LEU A 152 5.31 0.93 5.23
CA LEU A 152 4.46 -0.22 5.48
C LEU A 152 3.02 0.20 5.80
N MET A 153 2.11 -0.74 5.82
CA MET A 153 0.66 -0.53 5.87
C MET A 153 0.12 0.17 4.60
N LEU A 154 -1.19 0.17 4.40
CA LEU A 154 -1.82 0.73 3.18
C LEU A 154 -1.65 2.25 3.05
N ASP A 155 -1.60 2.95 4.17
CA ASP A 155 -1.43 4.40 4.29
C ASP A 155 0.02 4.84 4.59
N GLY A 156 0.94 3.88 4.70
CA GLY A 156 2.36 4.13 4.93
C GLY A 156 2.64 4.73 6.32
N ARG A 157 1.90 4.29 7.34
CA ARG A 157 2.06 4.80 8.71
C ARG A 157 3.24 4.23 9.46
N GLU A 158 3.76 3.09 9.03
CA GLU A 158 4.92 2.44 9.62
C GLU A 158 6.10 2.48 8.63
N ASP A 159 7.31 2.62 9.13
CA ASP A 159 8.54 2.71 8.36
C ASP A 159 9.55 1.60 8.66
N ASN A 160 9.18 0.70 9.58
CA ASN A 160 9.97 -0.49 9.91
C ASN A 160 9.05 -1.67 10.29
N LEU A 161 9.62 -2.87 10.21
CA LEU A 161 8.86 -4.11 10.44
C LEU A 161 8.53 -4.36 11.93
N GLN A 162 9.36 -3.85 12.84
CA GLN A 162 9.18 -4.02 14.25
C GLN A 162 7.95 -3.23 14.74
N ASP A 163 7.87 -1.95 14.40
CA ASP A 163 6.72 -1.10 14.74
C ASP A 163 5.45 -1.56 14.02
N GLN A 164 5.58 -2.01 12.76
CA GLN A 164 4.47 -2.61 12.02
C GLN A 164 3.91 -3.85 12.73
N ALA A 165 4.78 -4.76 13.18
CA ALA A 165 4.37 -5.97 13.89
C ALA A 165 3.71 -5.64 15.25
N LEU A 166 4.30 -4.72 16.02
CA LEU A 166 3.73 -4.26 17.29
C LEU A 166 2.36 -3.62 17.07
N GLY A 167 2.24 -2.71 16.10
CA GLY A 167 0.97 -2.07 15.74
C GLY A 167 -0.11 -3.06 15.31
N ALA A 168 0.26 -4.13 14.60
CA ALA A 168 -0.67 -5.18 14.20
C ALA A 168 -1.16 -6.03 15.40
N VAL A 169 -0.28 -6.35 16.35
CA VAL A 169 -0.65 -7.04 17.60
C VAL A 169 -1.63 -6.18 18.39
N HIS A 170 -1.33 -4.91 18.64
CA HIS A 170 -2.22 -4.00 19.37
C HIS A 170 -3.58 -3.82 18.66
N ALA A 171 -3.56 -3.73 17.34
CA ALA A 171 -4.79 -3.51 16.57
C ALA A 171 -5.72 -4.72 16.58
N HIS A 172 -5.19 -5.96 16.53
CA HIS A 172 -6.00 -7.11 16.13
C HIS A 172 -6.01 -8.28 17.14
N TYR A 173 -5.09 -8.35 18.13
CA TYR A 173 -4.93 -9.56 18.94
C TYR A 173 -5.68 -9.53 20.26
N ASP A 174 -6.08 -8.34 20.78
CA ASP A 174 -6.55 -8.18 22.16
C ASP A 174 -5.55 -8.76 23.17
N ASN A 175 -4.24 -8.53 22.90
CA ASN A 175 -3.13 -9.14 23.61
C ASN A 175 -3.09 -8.73 25.08
N THR A 176 -2.66 -9.66 25.94
CA THR A 176 -2.37 -9.45 27.37
C THR A 176 -0.87 -9.49 27.67
N GLU A 177 -0.07 -9.95 26.73
CA GLU A 177 1.38 -9.99 26.77
C GLU A 177 1.93 -9.09 25.66
N GLU A 178 2.90 -8.24 25.99
CA GLU A 178 3.55 -7.38 25.00
C GLU A 178 4.69 -8.12 24.32
N PRO A 179 4.80 -8.07 22.96
CA PRO A 179 5.98 -8.53 22.27
C PRO A 179 7.22 -7.78 22.76
N ASP A 180 8.26 -8.48 23.15
CA ASP A 180 9.51 -7.82 23.49
C ASP A 180 10.33 -7.42 22.25
N ALA A 181 11.39 -6.62 22.44
CA ALA A 181 12.22 -6.16 21.32
C ALA A 181 12.88 -7.32 20.54
N ASN A 182 13.16 -8.46 21.20
CA ASN A 182 13.72 -9.63 20.51
C ASN A 182 12.65 -10.35 19.69
N ASP A 183 11.40 -10.41 20.16
CA ASP A 183 10.30 -11.00 19.40
C ASP A 183 10.03 -10.19 18.14
N LEU A 184 9.99 -8.86 18.23
CA LEU A 184 9.81 -7.97 17.10
C LEU A 184 10.96 -8.08 16.10
N GLU A 185 12.20 -8.14 16.58
CA GLU A 185 13.38 -8.35 15.72
C GLU A 185 13.33 -9.71 15.00
N ARG A 186 12.94 -10.78 15.69
CA ARG A 186 12.80 -12.13 15.09
C ARG A 186 11.68 -12.17 14.05
N LEU A 187 10.56 -11.50 14.32
CA LEU A 187 9.47 -11.35 13.34
C LEU A 187 9.95 -10.60 12.09
N ALA A 188 10.71 -9.51 12.27
CA ALA A 188 11.29 -8.76 11.16
C ALA A 188 12.27 -9.64 10.36
N GLN A 189 13.21 -10.32 11.03
CA GLN A 189 14.18 -11.21 10.37
C GLN A 189 13.49 -12.36 9.61
N PHE A 190 12.40 -12.90 10.13
CA PHE A 190 11.64 -13.94 9.44
C PHE A 190 11.04 -13.42 8.14
N GLN A 191 10.56 -12.19 8.12
CA GLN A 191 10.03 -11.57 6.91
C GLN A 191 11.11 -11.26 5.84
N HIS A 192 12.39 -11.34 6.19
CA HIS A 192 13.51 -11.31 5.24
C HIS A 192 13.87 -12.70 4.66
N THR A 193 13.16 -13.76 5.04
CA THR A 193 13.42 -15.10 4.48
C THR A 193 12.80 -15.28 3.10
N ARG A 194 13.28 -16.27 2.33
CA ARG A 194 12.79 -16.58 0.98
C ARG A 194 11.27 -16.77 0.89
N GLN A 195 10.63 -17.17 1.98
CA GLN A 195 9.18 -17.36 2.05
C GLN A 195 8.38 -16.09 1.71
N PHE A 196 8.95 -14.92 1.94
CA PHE A 196 8.32 -13.62 1.66
C PHE A 196 8.71 -13.01 0.31
N PHE A 197 9.25 -13.82 -0.59
CA PHE A 197 9.64 -13.38 -1.93
C PHE A 197 9.06 -14.31 -3.00
N SER A 198 8.52 -13.74 -4.06
CA SER A 198 7.95 -14.49 -5.18
C SER A 198 9.02 -15.06 -6.12
N SER A 199 10.26 -14.62 -6.01
CA SER A 199 11.39 -15.15 -6.79
C SER A 199 12.72 -15.04 -6.03
N ASP A 200 13.70 -15.87 -6.43
CA ASP A 200 15.06 -15.79 -5.92
C ASP A 200 15.75 -14.47 -6.27
N GLU A 201 15.45 -13.91 -7.45
CA GLU A 201 15.99 -12.62 -7.89
C GLU A 201 15.58 -11.49 -6.95
N LEU A 202 14.30 -11.41 -6.58
CA LEU A 202 13.81 -10.44 -5.60
C LEU A 202 14.42 -10.65 -4.22
N TYR A 203 14.59 -11.89 -3.79
CA TYR A 203 15.25 -12.20 -2.53
C TYR A 203 16.72 -11.73 -2.54
N GLU A 204 17.48 -12.03 -3.60
CA GLU A 204 18.88 -11.64 -3.71
C GLU A 204 19.04 -10.11 -3.80
N PHE A 205 18.13 -9.43 -4.52
CA PHE A 205 18.09 -7.97 -4.57
C PHE A 205 17.87 -7.36 -3.18
N ALA A 206 16.91 -7.90 -2.41
CA ALA A 206 16.55 -7.37 -1.10
C ALA A 206 17.62 -7.60 -0.01
N ASN A 207 18.30 -8.76 -0.05
CA ASN A 207 19.08 -9.23 1.10
C ASN A 207 20.59 -9.34 0.84
N ASN A 208 21.01 -9.48 -0.42
CA ASN A 208 22.37 -9.84 -0.77
C ASN A 208 23.04 -8.89 -1.78
N GLY A 209 22.45 -7.72 -2.04
CA GLY A 209 22.97 -6.76 -3.01
C GLY A 209 22.93 -7.26 -4.46
N GLY A 210 21.98 -8.15 -4.75
CA GLY A 210 21.70 -8.60 -6.12
C GLY A 210 21.29 -7.47 -7.04
N ALA A 211 21.31 -7.72 -8.36
CA ALA A 211 20.86 -6.74 -9.33
C ALA A 211 19.39 -6.40 -9.14
N ALA A 212 19.03 -5.15 -9.44
CA ALA A 212 17.61 -4.75 -9.43
C ALA A 212 16.83 -5.59 -10.47
N PRO A 213 15.63 -6.09 -10.12
CA PRO A 213 14.82 -6.86 -11.04
C PRO A 213 14.43 -6.01 -12.25
N GLU A 214 14.45 -6.64 -13.42
CA GLU A 214 14.09 -6.00 -14.68
C GLU A 214 12.69 -6.44 -15.13
N LEU A 215 12.01 -5.57 -15.87
CA LEU A 215 10.73 -5.91 -16.50
C LEU A 215 10.92 -7.11 -17.45
N PRO A 216 10.19 -8.22 -17.26
CA PRO A 216 10.25 -9.37 -18.15
C PRO A 216 10.05 -8.97 -19.61
N PRO A 217 10.79 -9.55 -20.57
CA PRO A 217 10.66 -9.17 -21.98
C PRO A 217 9.30 -9.54 -22.60
N GLY A 218 8.61 -10.51 -22.00
CA GLY A 218 7.41 -11.13 -22.56
C GLY A 218 7.76 -12.29 -23.50
N ASN A 219 6.92 -13.33 -23.51
CA ASN A 219 7.09 -14.55 -24.30
C ASN A 219 6.06 -14.65 -25.44
N THR A 220 4.93 -13.97 -25.29
CA THR A 220 3.84 -13.93 -26.28
C THR A 220 3.69 -12.53 -26.89
N PRO A 221 3.08 -12.41 -28.08
CA PRO A 221 2.80 -11.10 -28.66
C PRO A 221 1.99 -10.16 -27.74
N ALA A 222 1.06 -10.70 -26.95
CA ALA A 222 0.26 -9.94 -25.99
C ALA A 222 1.14 -9.40 -24.85
N GLU A 223 1.95 -10.24 -24.23
CA GLU A 223 2.88 -9.83 -23.16
C GLU A 223 3.89 -8.78 -23.64
N ILE A 224 4.44 -8.95 -24.88
CA ILE A 224 5.37 -7.97 -25.47
C ILE A 224 4.69 -6.61 -25.69
N ARG A 225 3.43 -6.60 -26.16
CA ARG A 225 2.67 -5.35 -26.28
C ARG A 225 2.29 -4.78 -24.91
N GLY A 226 1.91 -5.62 -23.96
CA GLY A 226 1.56 -5.22 -22.60
C GLY A 226 2.74 -4.62 -21.83
N ARG A 227 3.97 -5.11 -22.06
CA ARG A 227 5.18 -4.60 -21.41
C ARG A 227 5.35 -3.09 -21.56
N ARG A 228 5.04 -2.52 -22.71
CA ARG A 228 5.21 -1.08 -23.01
C ARG A 228 4.46 -0.16 -22.03
N PHE A 229 3.34 -0.64 -21.44
CA PHE A 229 2.57 0.13 -20.45
C PHE A 229 3.32 0.30 -19.13
N PHE A 230 4.27 -0.58 -18.82
CA PHE A 230 5.06 -0.59 -17.59
C PHE A 230 6.46 -0.01 -17.76
N GLU A 231 6.87 0.34 -18.97
CA GLU A 231 8.09 1.10 -19.18
C GLU A 231 7.98 2.50 -18.55
N PRO A 232 9.11 3.19 -18.22
CA PRO A 232 9.08 4.44 -17.45
C PRO A 232 8.18 5.54 -18.02
N THR A 233 7.96 5.56 -19.33
CA THR A 233 7.06 6.50 -20.01
C THR A 233 5.66 5.93 -20.25
N GLY A 234 5.47 4.65 -20.00
CA GLY A 234 4.19 3.97 -20.18
C GLY A 234 3.16 4.42 -19.15
N MET A 235 1.91 4.24 -19.49
CA MET A 235 0.75 4.68 -18.70
C MET A 235 0.82 4.16 -17.25
N CYS A 236 1.09 2.87 -17.06
CA CYS A 236 1.22 2.24 -15.75
C CYS A 236 2.58 2.56 -15.10
N GLY A 237 3.67 2.57 -15.88
CA GLY A 237 5.03 2.82 -15.41
C GLY A 237 5.24 4.21 -14.80
N LYS A 238 4.40 5.20 -15.11
CA LYS A 238 4.41 6.54 -14.48
C LYS A 238 4.18 6.49 -12.96
N CYS A 239 3.42 5.49 -12.49
CA CYS A 239 3.15 5.27 -11.07
C CYS A 239 3.79 3.97 -10.55
N HIS A 240 3.89 2.95 -11.39
CA HIS A 240 4.50 1.67 -11.06
C HIS A 240 5.90 1.55 -11.68
N GLY A 241 6.78 2.47 -11.31
CA GLY A 241 8.19 2.48 -11.71
C GLY A 241 9.12 2.00 -10.61
N GLY A 242 10.43 2.07 -10.88
CA GLY A 242 11.49 1.58 -10.00
C GLY A 242 11.57 0.05 -9.96
N ALA A 243 12.58 -0.47 -9.25
CA ALA A 243 12.84 -1.91 -9.18
C ALA A 243 11.64 -2.72 -8.64
N MET A 244 10.88 -2.12 -7.72
CA MET A 244 9.72 -2.78 -7.11
C MET A 244 8.39 -2.42 -7.76
N LEU A 245 8.38 -1.69 -8.86
CA LEU A 245 7.16 -1.26 -9.56
C LEU A 245 6.14 -0.56 -8.62
N ASN A 246 6.65 0.24 -7.68
CA ASN A 246 5.88 0.90 -6.63
C ASN A 246 6.23 2.38 -6.44
N THR A 247 6.91 2.99 -7.42
CA THR A 247 7.41 4.36 -7.32
C THR A 247 6.98 5.18 -8.52
N ARG A 248 6.42 6.36 -8.28
CA ARG A 248 6.11 7.32 -9.34
C ARG A 248 7.39 7.91 -9.95
N ASN A 249 7.30 8.39 -11.18
CA ASN A 249 8.43 9.04 -11.87
C ASN A 249 9.00 10.27 -11.14
N ASN A 250 8.25 10.86 -10.21
CA ASN A 250 8.72 11.95 -9.34
C ASN A 250 9.29 11.47 -7.99
N GLY A 251 9.51 10.18 -7.83
CA GLY A 251 10.03 9.57 -6.61
C GLY A 251 8.98 9.29 -5.51
N SER A 252 7.73 9.71 -5.67
CA SER A 252 6.70 9.47 -4.65
C SER A 252 6.30 7.99 -4.59
N ARG A 253 6.16 7.48 -3.37
CA ARG A 253 5.62 6.14 -3.07
C ARG A 253 4.10 6.15 -2.87
N PHE A 254 3.45 7.30 -2.97
CA PHE A 254 2.04 7.49 -2.70
C PHE A 254 1.30 8.04 -3.92
N THR A 255 0.06 7.59 -4.06
CA THR A 255 -0.88 8.12 -5.07
C THR A 255 -2.26 8.31 -4.44
N THR A 256 -3.04 9.20 -5.03
CA THR A 256 -4.46 9.34 -4.67
C THR A 256 -5.15 8.00 -4.88
N SER A 257 -5.96 7.59 -3.92
CA SER A 257 -6.80 6.41 -4.10
C SER A 257 -7.71 6.61 -5.30
N LEU A 258 -7.54 5.75 -6.26
CA LEU A 258 -8.34 5.77 -7.49
C LEU A 258 -9.79 5.37 -7.23
N VAL A 259 -10.05 4.73 -6.08
CA VAL A 259 -11.36 4.21 -5.66
C VAL A 259 -12.27 5.29 -5.10
N THR A 260 -11.69 6.35 -4.51
CA THR A 260 -12.46 7.40 -3.81
C THR A 260 -12.97 8.51 -4.71
N ALA A 261 -12.64 8.50 -6.00
CA ALA A 261 -13.19 9.48 -6.93
C ALA A 261 -14.73 9.33 -7.00
N PRO A 262 -15.52 10.37 -6.64
CA PRO A 262 -16.97 10.23 -6.47
C PRO A 262 -17.73 9.89 -7.75
N VAL A 263 -17.05 9.71 -8.85
CA VAL A 263 -17.61 9.59 -10.20
C VAL A 263 -17.26 8.27 -10.87
N MET A 264 -16.51 7.38 -10.21
CA MET A 264 -16.14 6.09 -10.80
C MET A 264 -17.26 5.06 -10.58
N THR A 265 -17.71 4.45 -11.66
CA THR A 265 -18.93 3.63 -11.68
C THR A 265 -18.66 2.14 -11.80
N VAL A 266 -17.45 1.78 -12.23
CA VAL A 266 -17.09 0.37 -12.50
C VAL A 266 -16.90 -0.44 -11.21
N LEU A 267 -16.36 0.19 -10.17
CA LEU A 267 -16.11 -0.49 -8.90
C LEU A 267 -17.33 -0.47 -7.99
N PRO A 268 -17.68 -1.60 -7.38
CA PRO A 268 -18.58 -1.62 -6.25
C PRO A 268 -17.97 -0.83 -5.08
N ARG A 269 -18.82 -0.32 -4.21
CA ARG A 269 -18.39 0.44 -3.02
C ARG A 269 -18.69 -0.39 -1.78
N PRO A 270 -17.69 -1.12 -1.25
CA PRO A 270 -17.87 -1.90 -0.03
C PRO A 270 -18.15 -1.03 1.19
N ASN A 271 -17.73 0.24 1.15
CA ASN A 271 -17.91 1.20 2.23
C ASN A 271 -18.66 2.46 1.73
N PRO A 272 -19.52 3.06 2.58
CA PRO A 272 -20.14 4.33 2.25
C PRO A 272 -19.13 5.47 2.31
N ASN A 273 -19.32 6.47 1.45
CA ASN A 273 -18.58 7.72 1.59
C ASN A 273 -18.97 8.44 2.89
N ARG A 274 -17.97 9.03 3.54
CA ARG A 274 -18.10 9.89 4.72
C ARG A 274 -17.62 11.30 4.42
N THR A 275 -18.24 12.28 5.05
CA THR A 275 -17.74 13.66 5.01
C THR A 275 -16.71 13.89 6.11
N TRP A 276 -15.57 14.43 5.70
CA TRP A 276 -14.44 14.75 6.58
C TRP A 276 -14.26 16.26 6.63
N ARG A 277 -14.04 16.81 7.81
CA ARG A 277 -13.57 18.18 7.99
C ARG A 277 -12.04 18.16 8.02
N VAL A 278 -11.42 18.80 7.04
CA VAL A 278 -9.98 18.77 6.83
C VAL A 278 -9.42 20.19 6.86
N LYS A 279 -8.35 20.38 7.62
CA LYS A 279 -7.70 21.69 7.74
C LYS A 279 -6.82 21.93 6.50
N ASN A 280 -7.12 22.97 5.76
CA ASN A 280 -6.34 23.37 4.58
C ASN A 280 -5.06 24.13 4.96
N ALA A 281 -4.24 24.49 3.96
CA ALA A 281 -2.98 25.23 4.18
C ALA A 281 -3.17 26.61 4.83
N GLN A 282 -4.37 27.20 4.75
CA GLN A 282 -4.71 28.47 5.39
C GLN A 282 -5.22 28.30 6.83
N GLY A 283 -5.25 27.04 7.33
CA GLY A 283 -5.71 26.72 8.68
C GLY A 283 -7.24 26.61 8.82
N ASN A 284 -8.00 26.71 7.73
CA ASN A 284 -9.45 26.60 7.74
C ASN A 284 -9.90 25.16 7.50
N PHE A 285 -10.94 24.72 8.23
CA PHE A 285 -11.59 23.45 7.95
C PHE A 285 -12.48 23.54 6.70
N VAL A 286 -12.28 22.62 5.77
CA VAL A 286 -13.09 22.44 4.57
C VAL A 286 -13.62 21.00 4.51
N ASN A 287 -14.77 20.81 3.90
CA ASN A 287 -15.34 19.46 3.74
C ASN A 287 -14.70 18.72 2.57
N ARG A 288 -14.35 17.47 2.79
CA ARG A 288 -13.89 16.51 1.78
C ARG A 288 -14.72 15.23 1.94
N ILE A 289 -14.91 14.51 0.84
CA ILE A 289 -15.71 13.27 0.84
C ILE A 289 -14.80 12.10 0.43
N ALA A 290 -14.76 11.08 1.25
CA ALA A 290 -14.10 9.81 0.97
C ALA A 290 -14.68 8.73 1.89
N GLU A 291 -14.61 7.47 1.47
CA GLU A 291 -14.87 6.33 2.36
C GLU A 291 -13.74 6.15 3.38
N ASP A 292 -12.51 6.38 2.93
CA ASP A 292 -11.28 6.33 3.71
C ASP A 292 -10.41 7.54 3.34
N PRO A 293 -10.00 8.36 4.30
CA PRO A 293 -9.19 9.55 4.03
C PRO A 293 -7.70 9.24 3.81
N GLY A 294 -7.27 7.99 4.01
CA GLY A 294 -5.90 7.54 3.75
C GLY A 294 -4.85 8.18 4.66
N ARG A 295 -3.69 8.48 4.07
CA ARG A 295 -2.47 8.93 4.75
C ARG A 295 -2.64 10.19 5.63
N ILE A 296 -3.59 11.05 5.32
CA ILE A 296 -3.81 12.27 6.11
C ILE A 296 -4.13 12.00 7.59
N LEU A 297 -4.71 10.83 7.93
CA LEU A 297 -4.93 10.45 9.32
C LEU A 297 -3.61 10.38 10.11
N GLN A 298 -2.50 10.07 9.44
CA GLN A 298 -1.18 9.98 10.06
C GLN A 298 -0.43 11.33 10.02
N THR A 299 -0.47 12.00 8.88
CA THR A 299 0.35 13.19 8.64
C THR A 299 -0.34 14.51 8.99
N GLY A 300 -1.67 14.55 8.99
CA GLY A 300 -2.44 15.79 9.11
C GLY A 300 -2.21 16.77 7.97
N VAL A 301 -1.51 16.38 6.90
CA VAL A 301 -1.17 17.23 5.75
C VAL A 301 -2.31 17.21 4.74
N PHE A 302 -2.85 18.37 4.39
CA PHE A 302 -4.03 18.49 3.52
C PHE A 302 -3.90 17.75 2.18
N THR A 303 -2.71 17.80 1.58
CA THR A 303 -2.43 17.13 0.29
C THR A 303 -2.37 15.62 0.39
N ASP A 304 -2.28 15.06 1.59
CA ASP A 304 -2.24 13.61 1.82
C ASP A 304 -3.64 12.99 1.95
N PHE A 305 -4.68 13.81 1.82
CA PHE A 305 -6.06 13.31 1.83
C PHE A 305 -6.32 12.37 0.65
N GLY A 306 -6.69 11.16 0.97
CA GLY A 306 -6.96 10.10 -0.01
C GLY A 306 -5.70 9.49 -0.64
N LEU A 307 -4.51 9.76 -0.10
CA LEU A 307 -3.28 9.10 -0.55
C LEU A 307 -3.13 7.73 0.11
N PHE A 308 -2.70 6.77 -0.71
CA PHE A 308 -2.31 5.44 -0.29
C PHE A 308 -0.97 5.06 -0.90
N ARG A 309 -0.28 4.12 -0.27
CA ARG A 309 0.96 3.55 -0.78
C ARG A 309 0.69 2.85 -2.11
N ILE A 310 1.60 3.03 -3.06
CA ILE A 310 1.59 2.28 -4.32
C ILE A 310 2.14 0.89 -4.03
N PRO A 311 1.37 -0.18 -4.21
CA PRO A 311 1.87 -1.53 -3.97
C PRO A 311 2.84 -1.94 -5.07
N THR A 312 3.73 -2.89 -4.74
CA THR A 312 4.51 -3.60 -5.76
C THR A 312 3.59 -4.35 -6.72
N LEU A 313 4.01 -4.48 -7.98
CA LEU A 313 3.32 -5.33 -8.96
C LEU A 313 3.91 -6.73 -9.06
N TRP A 314 5.08 -6.97 -8.46
CA TRP A 314 5.64 -8.32 -8.40
C TRP A 314 4.72 -9.25 -7.62
N ASN A 315 4.31 -10.36 -8.25
CA ASN A 315 3.33 -11.32 -7.75
C ASN A 315 1.86 -10.82 -7.74
N VAL A 316 1.54 -9.74 -8.44
CA VAL A 316 0.19 -9.16 -8.47
C VAL A 316 -0.90 -10.16 -8.84
N LYS A 317 -0.59 -11.14 -9.69
CA LYS A 317 -1.52 -12.20 -10.11
C LYS A 317 -2.09 -13.04 -8.97
N ASN A 318 -1.39 -13.13 -7.84
CA ASN A 318 -1.76 -13.96 -6.69
C ASN A 318 -2.33 -13.15 -5.52
N THR A 319 -2.52 -11.83 -5.67
CA THR A 319 -2.88 -10.93 -4.56
C THR A 319 -4.28 -10.31 -4.68
N ALA A 320 -5.13 -10.89 -5.52
CA ALA A 320 -6.53 -10.47 -5.59
C ALA A 320 -7.26 -10.73 -4.24
N PRO A 321 -8.23 -9.88 -3.87
CA PRO A 321 -8.74 -8.70 -4.58
C PRO A 321 -7.84 -7.46 -4.39
N TYR A 322 -8.06 -6.42 -5.20
CA TYR A 322 -7.18 -5.27 -5.30
C TYR A 322 -7.77 -4.00 -4.69
N PHE A 323 -6.89 -3.00 -4.49
CA PHE A 323 -7.10 -1.74 -3.79
C PHE A 323 -7.16 -1.89 -2.27
N HIS A 324 -7.12 -0.75 -1.57
CA HIS A 324 -7.14 -0.71 -0.10
C HIS A 324 -8.43 -1.28 0.51
N ASN A 325 -9.52 -1.28 -0.23
CA ASN A 325 -10.85 -1.75 0.16
C ASN A 325 -11.30 -3.00 -0.61
N ASN A 326 -10.41 -3.66 -1.35
CA ASN A 326 -10.71 -4.86 -2.13
C ASN A 326 -11.85 -4.72 -3.15
N SER A 327 -12.11 -3.52 -3.64
CA SER A 327 -13.22 -3.25 -4.56
C SER A 327 -13.05 -3.85 -5.96
N ALA A 328 -11.84 -4.22 -6.37
CA ALA A 328 -11.60 -4.94 -7.62
C ALA A 328 -11.31 -6.42 -7.34
N ALA A 329 -12.28 -7.27 -7.63
CA ALA A 329 -12.21 -8.70 -7.32
C ALA A 329 -11.14 -9.44 -8.13
N ASP A 330 -10.81 -8.94 -9.32
CA ASP A 330 -9.86 -9.55 -10.25
C ASP A 330 -9.19 -8.49 -11.15
N LEU A 331 -8.26 -8.93 -12.00
CA LEU A 331 -7.55 -8.05 -12.94
C LEU A 331 -8.45 -7.47 -14.03
N ASP A 332 -9.54 -8.13 -14.41
CA ASP A 332 -10.43 -7.61 -15.44
C ASP A 332 -11.20 -6.39 -14.90
N ILE A 333 -11.72 -6.49 -13.69
CA ILE A 333 -12.39 -5.38 -13.00
C ILE A 333 -11.40 -4.26 -12.72
N LEU A 334 -10.18 -4.58 -12.27
CA LEU A 334 -9.13 -3.62 -12.03
C LEU A 334 -8.78 -2.82 -13.31
N LEU A 335 -8.58 -3.50 -14.45
CA LEU A 335 -8.22 -2.84 -15.70
C LEU A 335 -9.34 -1.98 -16.28
N ARG A 336 -10.60 -2.42 -16.16
CA ARG A 336 -11.77 -1.60 -16.52
C ARG A 336 -11.86 -0.33 -15.67
N HIS A 337 -11.52 -0.43 -14.39
CA HIS A 337 -11.43 0.74 -13.52
C HIS A 337 -10.32 1.71 -13.97
N TYR A 338 -9.14 1.21 -14.33
CA TYR A 338 -8.06 2.03 -14.87
C TYR A 338 -8.45 2.66 -16.22
N GLN A 339 -9.15 1.94 -17.07
CA GLN A 339 -9.69 2.49 -18.32
C GLN A 339 -10.59 3.72 -18.05
N GLU A 340 -11.52 3.62 -17.10
CA GLU A 340 -12.34 4.76 -16.69
C GLU A 340 -11.49 5.87 -16.04
N PHE A 341 -10.51 5.52 -15.19
CA PHE A 341 -9.65 6.48 -14.50
C PHE A 341 -8.83 7.33 -15.48
N PHE A 342 -8.19 6.71 -16.45
CA PHE A 342 -7.29 7.41 -17.37
C PHE A 342 -7.99 8.42 -18.27
N THR A 343 -9.27 8.25 -18.56
CA THR A 343 -10.06 9.23 -19.34
C THR A 343 -10.35 10.52 -18.57
N ARG A 344 -10.06 10.58 -17.26
CA ARG A 344 -10.43 11.71 -16.38
C ARG A 344 -9.30 12.72 -16.19
N PRO A 345 -9.66 14.00 -15.89
CA PRO A 345 -8.67 14.99 -15.49
C PRO A 345 -7.87 14.55 -14.24
N PRO A 346 -6.59 14.85 -14.15
CA PRO A 346 -5.73 15.54 -15.13
C PRO A 346 -5.03 14.62 -16.13
N VAL A 347 -5.35 13.33 -16.17
CA VAL A 347 -4.60 12.32 -16.94
C VAL A 347 -4.91 12.41 -18.44
N PHE A 348 -6.19 12.34 -18.83
CA PHE A 348 -6.66 12.38 -20.22
C PHE A 348 -5.92 11.42 -21.17
N GLU A 349 -5.63 10.21 -20.72
CA GLU A 349 -5.08 9.12 -21.53
C GLU A 349 -6.17 8.09 -21.80
N VAL A 350 -6.02 7.31 -22.84
CA VAL A 350 -6.98 6.27 -23.20
C VAL A 350 -6.29 4.92 -23.13
N LEU A 351 -6.90 3.99 -22.41
CA LEU A 351 -6.60 2.57 -22.47
C LEU A 351 -7.70 1.93 -23.30
N ASP A 352 -7.38 1.53 -24.53
CA ASP A 352 -8.35 0.99 -25.45
C ASP A 352 -8.79 -0.45 -25.06
N ASP A 353 -9.98 -0.85 -25.50
CA ASP A 353 -10.55 -2.18 -25.17
C ASP A 353 -9.66 -3.33 -25.67
N ASP A 354 -8.97 -3.16 -26.78
CA ASP A 354 -8.05 -4.15 -27.36
C ASP A 354 -6.68 -4.19 -26.65
N GLU A 355 -6.33 -3.17 -25.89
CA GLU A 355 -5.11 -3.11 -25.09
C GLU A 355 -5.27 -3.81 -23.71
N ILE A 356 -6.49 -3.89 -23.18
CA ILE A 356 -6.77 -4.52 -21.86
C ILE A 356 -6.24 -5.97 -21.80
N PRO A 357 -6.47 -6.85 -22.79
CA PRO A 357 -5.91 -8.20 -22.79
C PRO A 357 -4.38 -8.24 -22.78
N ASP A 358 -3.73 -7.30 -23.44
CA ASP A 358 -2.27 -7.20 -23.48
C ASP A 358 -1.69 -6.78 -22.13
N VAL A 359 -2.27 -5.76 -21.49
CA VAL A 359 -1.89 -5.31 -20.14
C VAL A 359 -2.12 -6.43 -19.12
N LYS A 360 -3.27 -7.12 -19.20
CA LYS A 360 -3.57 -8.27 -18.34
C LYS A 360 -2.56 -9.40 -18.50
N ALA A 361 -2.22 -9.75 -19.76
CA ALA A 361 -1.24 -10.80 -20.03
C ALA A 361 0.11 -10.46 -19.40
N TYR A 362 0.51 -9.21 -19.43
CA TYR A 362 1.76 -8.78 -18.82
C TYR A 362 1.70 -8.78 -17.28
N LEU A 363 0.61 -8.34 -16.67
CA LEU A 363 0.42 -8.42 -15.22
C LEU A 363 0.45 -9.87 -14.71
N LEU A 364 -0.06 -10.81 -15.50
CA LEU A 364 0.01 -12.25 -15.17
C LEU A 364 1.42 -12.83 -15.27
N LEU A 365 2.34 -12.13 -15.95
CA LEU A 365 3.74 -12.51 -16.03
C LEU A 365 4.54 -12.04 -14.81
N LEU A 366 4.13 -10.89 -14.21
CA LEU A 366 4.75 -10.33 -13.00
C LEU A 366 4.33 -11.15 -11.76
#